data_0373568fa07ee28043982106e2e3f37f
#
_entry.id   0373568fa07ee28043982106e2e3f37f
#
_cell.length_a   1.000
_cell.length_b   1.000
_cell.length_c   1.000
_cell.angle_alpha   90.00
_cell.angle_beta   90.00
_cell.angle_gamma   90.00
#
_symmetry.space_group_name_H-M   'P 1'
#
loop_
_entity.id
_entity.type
_entity.pdbx_description
1 polymer ?
#
loop_
_entity_poly.entity_id
_entity_poly.type
_entity_poly.pdbx_seq_one_letter_code
_entity_poly.pdbx_strand_id
1 'polypeptide(L)'
;MIKLKNISFRYGSENTISKYAECLRNINLTAKTGELILLTGASGCGKTTMLRLINGLIPQFYQGEVIGEIFIDGESINEYELYDTALITGTVFQNPRTQFYNVDTTGELAFGCENRGLSKHEIYARIDSTVARFHMEALMDRNIFRLSDGEKQKIACASVDIADPKIILLDEPSANLDYDATLMLRELILRWKAEGKTIIVAEHRLAYLWDIIDRMVILRNGEITREFTKTEKE
;
A
#
# COMPACT_ATOMS: atom_id res chain seq x y z
N MET A 1 6.00 -13.38 -2.73
CA MET A 1 6.93 -12.75 -3.71
C MET A 1 6.13 -12.04 -4.79
N ILE A 2 6.46 -10.79 -5.10
CA ILE A 2 5.81 -10.02 -6.20
C ILE A 2 6.80 -9.96 -7.37
N LYS A 3 6.32 -10.13 -8.60
CA LYS A 3 7.14 -9.99 -9.80
C LYS A 3 6.39 -9.24 -10.89
N LEU A 4 6.93 -8.10 -11.29
CA LEU A 4 6.50 -7.33 -12.46
C LEU A 4 7.47 -7.66 -13.60
N LYS A 5 6.92 -8.04 -14.77
CA LYS A 5 7.71 -8.47 -15.92
C LYS A 5 7.29 -7.68 -17.16
N ASN A 6 8.19 -6.82 -17.63
CA ASN A 6 8.02 -5.96 -18.82
C ASN A 6 6.74 -5.12 -18.76
N ILE A 7 6.39 -4.59 -17.58
CA ILE A 7 5.16 -3.82 -17.40
C ILE A 7 5.30 -2.45 -18.05
N SER A 8 4.41 -2.18 -19.00
CA SER A 8 4.11 -0.84 -19.51
C SER A 8 2.63 -0.53 -19.27
N PHE A 9 2.34 0.72 -18.95
CA PHE A 9 0.97 1.14 -18.68
C PHE A 9 0.67 2.54 -19.19
N ARG A 10 -0.51 2.69 -19.78
CA ARG A 10 -1.07 3.96 -20.24
C ARG A 10 -2.52 4.08 -19.78
N TYR A 11 -2.85 5.20 -19.10
CA TYR A 11 -4.24 5.50 -18.75
C TYR A 11 -5.06 5.82 -20.02
N GLY A 12 -6.37 5.53 -19.97
CA GLY A 12 -7.32 5.92 -21.00
C GLY A 12 -8.33 4.81 -21.30
N SER A 13 -9.49 5.19 -21.87
CA SER A 13 -10.44 4.24 -22.46
C SER A 13 -10.01 3.86 -23.87
N GLU A 14 -10.59 2.80 -24.45
CA GLU A 14 -10.29 2.30 -25.79
C GLU A 14 -10.25 3.40 -26.87
N ASN A 15 -11.10 4.44 -26.74
CA ASN A 15 -11.17 5.57 -27.66
C ASN A 15 -10.17 6.69 -27.39
N THR A 16 -9.44 6.66 -26.27
CA THR A 16 -8.57 7.76 -25.79
C THR A 16 -7.15 7.34 -25.44
N ILE A 17 -6.86 6.04 -25.38
CA ILE A 17 -5.54 5.48 -25.00
C ILE A 17 -4.38 6.13 -25.77
N SER A 18 -4.55 6.36 -27.07
CA SER A 18 -3.52 6.97 -27.91
C SER A 18 -3.21 8.44 -27.58
N LYS A 19 -4.06 9.11 -26.81
CA LYS A 19 -3.91 10.53 -26.47
C LYS A 19 -3.09 10.76 -25.20
N TYR A 20 -2.89 9.72 -24.37
CA TYR A 20 -2.16 9.84 -23.11
C TYR A 20 -0.74 9.31 -23.24
N ALA A 21 0.19 9.97 -22.58
CA ALA A 21 1.55 9.50 -22.48
C ALA A 21 1.60 8.19 -21.66
N GLU A 22 2.51 7.31 -22.02
CA GLU A 22 2.81 6.10 -21.26
C GLU A 22 3.30 6.47 -19.87
N CYS A 23 2.59 5.97 -18.84
CA CYS A 23 2.85 6.30 -17.44
C CYS A 23 3.95 5.41 -16.85
N LEU A 24 4.01 4.14 -17.27
CA LEU A 24 5.06 3.18 -16.93
C LEU A 24 5.61 2.56 -18.21
N ARG A 25 6.92 2.31 -18.23
CA ARG A 25 7.64 1.81 -19.40
C ARG A 25 8.57 0.68 -19.01
N ASN A 26 8.31 -0.51 -19.53
CA ASN A 26 9.16 -1.70 -19.37
C ASN A 26 9.66 -1.92 -17.95
N ILE A 27 8.76 -1.80 -16.97
CA ILE A 27 9.08 -2.02 -15.55
C ILE A 27 9.34 -3.50 -15.32
N ASN A 28 10.50 -3.79 -14.78
CA ASN A 28 10.89 -5.10 -14.29
C ASN A 28 11.28 -4.97 -12.83
N LEU A 29 10.52 -5.59 -11.92
CA LEU A 29 10.76 -5.54 -10.48
C LEU A 29 10.40 -6.87 -9.85
N THR A 30 11.24 -7.37 -8.97
CA THR A 30 10.92 -8.51 -8.12
C THR A 30 11.05 -8.10 -6.67
N ALA A 31 9.96 -8.17 -5.89
CA ALA A 31 9.98 -8.01 -4.44
C ALA A 31 9.98 -9.40 -3.79
N LYS A 32 10.98 -9.67 -2.97
CA LYS A 32 11.07 -10.93 -2.22
C LYS A 32 10.07 -10.93 -1.06
N THR A 33 9.63 -12.09 -0.63
CA THR A 33 8.80 -12.22 0.58
C THR A 33 9.55 -11.66 1.78
N GLY A 34 8.87 -10.82 2.57
CA GLY A 34 9.46 -10.15 3.74
C GLY A 34 10.36 -8.94 3.42
N GLU A 35 10.51 -8.57 2.15
CA GLU A 35 11.33 -7.43 1.73
C GLU A 35 10.59 -6.10 1.93
N LEU A 36 11.29 -5.10 2.48
CA LEU A 36 10.84 -3.71 2.55
C LEU A 36 11.51 -2.90 1.43
N ILE A 37 10.73 -2.53 0.43
CA ILE A 37 11.18 -1.73 -0.72
C ILE A 37 10.70 -0.29 -0.57
N LEU A 38 11.61 0.66 -0.69
CA LEU A 38 11.29 2.07 -0.87
C LEU A 38 11.27 2.41 -2.36
N LEU A 39 10.12 2.84 -2.85
CA LEU A 39 9.92 3.34 -4.19
C LEU A 39 9.94 4.87 -4.17
N THR A 40 10.93 5.49 -4.79
CA THR A 40 11.09 6.94 -4.78
C THR A 40 11.27 7.52 -6.18
N GLY A 41 11.11 8.83 -6.31
CA GLY A 41 11.21 9.57 -7.57
C GLY A 41 10.31 10.80 -7.55
N ALA A 42 10.42 11.66 -8.57
CA ALA A 42 9.63 12.88 -8.67
C ALA A 42 8.10 12.61 -8.63
N SER A 43 7.31 13.63 -8.29
CA SER A 43 5.86 13.53 -8.40
C SER A 43 5.46 13.24 -9.85
N GLY A 44 4.46 12.36 -10.04
CA GLY A 44 3.99 11.95 -11.37
C GLY A 44 4.91 10.96 -12.12
N CYS A 45 5.99 10.43 -11.51
CA CYS A 45 6.88 9.48 -12.18
C CYS A 45 6.33 8.04 -12.28
N GLY A 46 5.14 7.73 -11.73
CA GLY A 46 4.50 6.43 -11.84
C GLY A 46 4.43 5.59 -10.55
N LYS A 47 4.87 6.08 -9.39
CA LYS A 47 4.86 5.34 -8.11
C LYS A 47 3.48 4.80 -7.74
N THR A 48 2.50 5.69 -7.62
CA THR A 48 1.09 5.33 -7.33
C THR A 48 0.52 4.37 -8.37
N THR A 49 0.85 4.56 -9.65
CA THR A 49 0.42 3.68 -10.73
C THR A 49 0.98 2.26 -10.55
N MET A 50 2.23 2.15 -10.13
CA MET A 50 2.85 0.86 -9.85
C MET A 50 2.19 0.15 -8.65
N LEU A 51 1.85 0.88 -7.59
CA LEU A 51 1.10 0.32 -6.46
C LEU A 51 -0.31 -0.14 -6.88
N ARG A 52 -0.99 0.64 -7.74
CA ARG A 52 -2.33 0.30 -8.27
C ARG A 52 -2.33 -0.93 -9.18
N LEU A 53 -1.24 -1.19 -9.88
CA LEU A 53 -1.07 -2.43 -10.64
C LEU A 53 -0.91 -3.63 -9.70
N ILE A 54 -0.14 -3.49 -8.62
CA ILE A 54 0.12 -4.59 -7.68
C ILE A 54 -1.13 -4.96 -6.87
N ASN A 55 -1.97 -3.96 -6.51
CA ASN A 55 -3.20 -4.22 -5.75
C ASN A 55 -4.43 -4.52 -6.62
N GLY A 56 -4.27 -4.63 -7.94
CA GLY A 56 -5.34 -4.97 -8.87
C GLY A 56 -6.31 -3.84 -9.21
N LEU A 57 -6.15 -2.62 -8.66
CA LEU A 57 -6.99 -1.49 -9.04
C LEU A 57 -6.82 -1.08 -10.51
N ILE A 58 -5.70 -1.41 -11.11
CA ILE A 58 -5.48 -1.36 -12.55
C ILE A 58 -5.44 -2.80 -13.06
N PRO A 59 -6.21 -3.16 -14.08
CA PRO A 59 -7.10 -2.30 -14.90
C PRO A 59 -8.55 -2.24 -14.38
N GLN A 60 -8.91 -2.92 -13.30
CA GLN A 60 -10.31 -3.16 -12.93
C GLN A 60 -11.07 -1.88 -12.53
N PHE A 61 -10.44 -0.96 -11.83
CA PHE A 61 -11.03 0.31 -11.42
C PHE A 61 -10.52 1.49 -12.25
N TYR A 62 -9.22 1.54 -12.51
CA TYR A 62 -8.60 2.55 -13.36
C TYR A 62 -8.35 1.98 -14.75
N GLN A 63 -9.12 2.46 -15.73
CA GLN A 63 -9.02 2.00 -17.11
C GLN A 63 -7.70 2.40 -17.76
N GLY A 64 -7.16 1.50 -18.58
CA GLY A 64 -5.95 1.73 -19.34
C GLY A 64 -5.44 0.47 -20.03
N GLU A 65 -4.40 0.66 -20.82
CA GLU A 65 -3.71 -0.43 -21.51
C GLU A 65 -2.53 -0.91 -20.65
N VAL A 66 -2.58 -2.17 -20.26
CA VAL A 66 -1.49 -2.87 -19.54
C VAL A 66 -0.80 -3.82 -20.49
N ILE A 67 0.52 -3.71 -20.60
CA ILE A 67 1.38 -4.65 -21.32
C ILE A 67 2.31 -5.31 -20.30
N GLY A 68 2.57 -6.60 -20.44
CA GLY A 68 3.40 -7.39 -19.54
C GLY A 68 2.59 -8.20 -18.54
N GLU A 69 3.26 -8.76 -17.55
CA GLU A 69 2.68 -9.72 -16.61
C GLU A 69 3.05 -9.37 -15.17
N ILE A 70 2.08 -9.53 -14.26
CA ILE A 70 2.28 -9.33 -12.82
C ILE A 70 1.97 -10.65 -12.13
N PHE A 71 2.89 -11.10 -11.28
CA PHE A 71 2.75 -12.34 -10.52
C PHE A 71 2.83 -12.04 -9.02
N ILE A 72 1.97 -12.70 -8.25
CA ILE A 72 2.04 -12.76 -6.79
C ILE A 72 2.14 -14.25 -6.42
N ASP A 73 3.20 -14.60 -5.70
CA ASP A 73 3.54 -15.97 -5.28
C ASP A 73 3.55 -17.00 -6.44
N GLY A 74 3.86 -16.52 -7.64
CA GLY A 74 3.98 -17.32 -8.86
C GLY A 74 2.70 -17.41 -9.70
N GLU A 75 1.58 -16.91 -9.20
CA GLU A 75 0.30 -16.84 -9.90
C GLU A 75 0.12 -15.48 -10.58
N SER A 76 -0.41 -15.46 -11.78
CA SER A 76 -0.70 -14.22 -12.53
C SER A 76 -1.91 -13.51 -11.93
N ILE A 77 -1.77 -12.25 -11.54
CA ILE A 77 -2.90 -11.48 -11.02
C ILE A 77 -3.90 -11.06 -12.11
N ASN A 78 -3.56 -11.26 -13.39
CA ASN A 78 -4.51 -11.02 -14.46
C ASN A 78 -5.71 -12.00 -14.42
N GLU A 79 -5.55 -13.13 -13.72
CA GLU A 79 -6.57 -14.15 -13.51
C GLU A 79 -7.38 -13.92 -12.22
N TYR A 80 -6.97 -12.92 -11.41
CA TYR A 80 -7.60 -12.61 -10.13
C TYR A 80 -8.71 -11.57 -10.31
N GLU A 81 -9.81 -11.77 -9.60
CA GLU A 81 -10.75 -10.71 -9.35
C GLU A 81 -10.18 -9.72 -8.32
N LEU A 82 -10.68 -8.50 -8.29
CA LEU A 82 -10.23 -7.48 -7.33
C LEU A 82 -10.32 -7.96 -5.87
N TYR A 83 -11.35 -8.77 -5.58
CA TYR A 83 -11.54 -9.38 -4.27
C TYR A 83 -10.39 -10.31 -3.89
N ASP A 84 -9.92 -11.15 -4.80
CA ASP A 84 -8.82 -12.09 -4.53
C ASP A 84 -7.52 -11.33 -4.22
N THR A 85 -7.25 -10.28 -5.00
CA THR A 85 -6.10 -9.41 -4.75
C THR A 85 -6.20 -8.70 -3.40
N ALA A 86 -7.40 -8.25 -3.00
CA ALA A 86 -7.65 -7.60 -1.72
C ALA A 86 -7.51 -8.54 -0.50
N LEU A 87 -7.59 -9.87 -0.69
CA LEU A 87 -7.32 -10.82 0.38
C LEU A 87 -5.83 -10.92 0.75
N ILE A 88 -4.95 -10.62 -0.20
CA ILE A 88 -3.49 -10.78 -0.04
C ILE A 88 -2.75 -9.44 0.05
N THR A 89 -3.34 -8.35 -0.46
CA THR A 89 -2.76 -7.00 -0.42
C THR A 89 -3.56 -6.08 0.49
N GLY A 90 -2.85 -5.27 1.27
CA GLY A 90 -3.43 -4.15 2.01
C GLY A 90 -2.81 -2.84 1.53
N THR A 91 -3.62 -1.84 1.23
CA THR A 91 -3.14 -0.57 0.72
C THR A 91 -3.53 0.58 1.64
N VAL A 92 -2.56 1.40 2.03
CA VAL A 92 -2.78 2.69 2.67
C VAL A 92 -2.57 3.77 1.62
N PHE A 93 -3.63 4.52 1.31
CA PHE A 93 -3.61 5.55 0.28
C PHE A 93 -3.03 6.87 0.80
N GLN A 94 -2.52 7.70 -0.10
CA GLN A 94 -1.96 9.02 0.20
C GLN A 94 -2.92 9.92 0.99
N ASN A 95 -4.21 9.86 0.70
CA ASN A 95 -5.24 10.56 1.45
C ASN A 95 -6.09 9.55 2.22
N PRO A 96 -5.93 9.42 3.55
CA PRO A 96 -6.69 8.47 4.35
C PRO A 96 -8.21 8.64 4.23
N ARG A 97 -8.69 9.88 3.99
CA ARG A 97 -10.13 10.17 3.87
C ARG A 97 -10.78 9.45 2.69
N THR A 98 -10.02 9.15 1.64
CA THR A 98 -10.55 8.42 0.46
C THR A 98 -10.61 6.92 0.67
N GLN A 99 -10.04 6.43 1.78
CA GLN A 99 -10.01 5.02 2.14
C GLN A 99 -11.22 4.61 2.99
N PHE A 100 -11.78 5.55 3.77
CA PHE A 100 -12.81 5.25 4.76
C PHE A 100 -14.18 5.04 4.14
N TYR A 101 -14.82 3.95 4.54
CA TYR A 101 -16.19 3.59 4.19
C TYR A 101 -17.17 3.94 5.31
N ASN A 102 -16.73 3.91 6.56
CA ASN A 102 -17.56 4.15 7.73
C ASN A 102 -17.39 5.57 8.28
N VAL A 103 -18.38 6.01 9.05
CA VAL A 103 -18.34 7.31 9.74
C VAL A 103 -17.62 7.20 11.09
N ASP A 104 -17.64 6.04 11.71
CA ASP A 104 -17.02 5.79 13.01
C ASP A 104 -15.84 4.82 12.90
N THR A 105 -14.94 4.94 13.85
CA THR A 105 -13.66 4.21 13.86
C THR A 105 -13.83 2.72 14.07
N THR A 106 -14.77 2.30 14.91
CA THR A 106 -15.00 0.89 15.23
C THR A 106 -15.58 0.16 14.02
N GLY A 107 -16.58 0.77 13.36
CA GLY A 107 -17.16 0.25 12.11
C GLY A 107 -16.12 0.17 10.99
N GLU A 108 -15.20 1.15 10.90
CA GLU A 108 -14.13 1.13 9.89
C GLU A 108 -13.18 -0.06 10.10
N LEU A 109 -12.81 -0.36 11.34
CA LEU A 109 -11.99 -1.53 11.64
C LEU A 109 -12.73 -2.85 11.37
N ALA A 110 -14.03 -2.91 11.66
CA ALA A 110 -14.85 -4.10 11.42
C ALA A 110 -15.01 -4.41 9.93
N PHE A 111 -15.09 -3.38 9.08
CA PHE A 111 -15.48 -3.45 7.67
C PHE A 111 -14.70 -4.50 6.87
N GLY A 112 -13.37 -4.47 6.97
CA GLY A 112 -12.53 -5.45 6.25
C GLY A 112 -12.73 -6.90 6.71
N CYS A 113 -13.04 -7.10 8.00
CA CYS A 113 -13.32 -8.40 8.57
C CYS A 113 -14.73 -8.91 8.20
N GLU A 114 -15.71 -8.02 8.15
CA GLU A 114 -17.09 -8.33 7.72
C GLU A 114 -17.10 -8.78 6.25
N ASN A 115 -16.41 -8.07 5.38
CA ASN A 115 -16.28 -8.44 3.97
C ASN A 115 -15.62 -9.81 3.74
N ARG A 116 -14.82 -10.28 4.70
CA ARG A 116 -14.22 -11.62 4.69
C ARG A 116 -15.13 -12.68 5.31
N GLY A 117 -16.32 -12.31 5.78
CA GLY A 117 -17.28 -13.22 6.39
C GLY A 117 -16.86 -13.78 7.75
N LEU A 118 -15.99 -13.04 8.49
CA LEU A 118 -15.59 -13.47 9.82
C LEU A 118 -16.75 -13.41 10.80
N SER A 119 -16.75 -14.30 11.79
CA SER A 119 -17.76 -14.29 12.85
C SER A 119 -17.64 -13.04 13.72
N LYS A 120 -18.76 -12.61 14.32
CA LYS A 120 -18.78 -11.45 15.21
C LYS A 120 -17.75 -11.55 16.34
N HIS A 121 -17.56 -12.74 16.90
CA HIS A 121 -16.59 -12.99 17.96
C HIS A 121 -15.14 -12.76 17.46
N GLU A 122 -14.80 -13.25 16.27
CA GLU A 122 -13.48 -13.05 15.66
C GLU A 122 -13.23 -11.59 15.32
N ILE A 123 -14.25 -10.87 14.82
CA ILE A 123 -14.16 -9.44 14.53
C ILE A 123 -13.80 -8.65 15.78
N TYR A 124 -14.54 -8.83 16.88
CA TYR A 124 -14.25 -8.14 18.13
C TYR A 124 -12.86 -8.49 18.67
N ALA A 125 -12.46 -9.76 18.66
CA ALA A 125 -11.14 -10.18 19.12
C ALA A 125 -10.02 -9.53 18.30
N ARG A 126 -10.19 -9.39 16.98
CA ARG A 126 -9.24 -8.69 16.11
C ARG A 126 -9.22 -7.18 16.38
N ILE A 127 -10.38 -6.56 16.58
CA ILE A 127 -10.47 -5.14 16.93
C ILE A 127 -9.72 -4.88 18.23
N ASP A 128 -10.01 -5.62 19.30
CA ASP A 128 -9.37 -5.45 20.60
C ASP A 128 -7.85 -5.60 20.51
N SER A 129 -7.38 -6.64 19.80
CA SER A 129 -5.95 -6.86 19.54
C SER A 129 -5.31 -5.72 18.76
N THR A 130 -5.98 -5.22 17.71
CA THR A 130 -5.46 -4.13 16.89
C THR A 130 -5.48 -2.82 17.65
N VAL A 131 -6.54 -2.51 18.38
CA VAL A 131 -6.66 -1.32 19.24
C VAL A 131 -5.53 -1.26 20.27
N ALA A 132 -5.28 -2.36 20.97
CA ALA A 132 -4.19 -2.45 21.93
C ALA A 132 -2.81 -2.29 21.25
N ARG A 133 -2.61 -2.93 20.10
CA ARG A 133 -1.36 -2.90 19.33
C ARG A 133 -1.01 -1.50 18.82
N PHE A 134 -2.02 -0.74 18.42
CA PHE A 134 -1.88 0.61 17.90
C PHE A 134 -2.01 1.69 18.99
N HIS A 135 -2.28 1.33 20.25
CA HIS A 135 -2.55 2.28 21.35
C HIS A 135 -3.58 3.33 20.95
N MET A 136 -4.77 2.87 20.54
CA MET A 136 -5.81 3.77 20.03
C MET A 136 -7.17 3.60 20.72
N GLU A 137 -7.16 3.14 21.97
CA GLU A 137 -8.35 2.97 22.81
C GLU A 137 -9.18 4.26 22.87
N ALA A 138 -8.52 5.41 22.99
CA ALA A 138 -9.17 6.72 23.02
C ALA A 138 -9.78 7.16 21.68
N LEU A 139 -9.50 6.44 20.59
CA LEU A 139 -10.02 6.74 19.26
C LEU A 139 -11.27 5.93 18.91
N MET A 140 -11.62 4.91 19.71
CA MET A 140 -12.76 4.04 19.40
C MET A 140 -14.09 4.78 19.55
N ASP A 141 -15.08 4.36 18.79
CA ASP A 141 -16.43 4.91 18.72
C ASP A 141 -16.48 6.42 18.41
N ARG A 142 -15.44 6.94 17.75
CA ARG A 142 -15.35 8.34 17.36
C ARG A 142 -15.65 8.54 15.89
N ASN A 143 -16.19 9.71 15.57
CA ASN A 143 -16.38 10.11 14.18
C ASN A 143 -15.01 10.36 13.52
N ILE A 144 -14.69 9.58 12.47
CA ILE A 144 -13.42 9.60 11.74
C ILE A 144 -13.12 10.99 11.17
N PHE A 145 -14.13 11.70 10.67
CA PHE A 145 -13.93 13.00 10.03
C PHE A 145 -13.55 14.12 11.01
N ARG A 146 -13.74 13.89 12.33
CA ARG A 146 -13.34 14.81 13.40
C ARG A 146 -11.94 14.51 13.97
N LEU A 147 -11.29 13.46 13.52
CA LEU A 147 -9.94 13.10 13.92
C LEU A 147 -8.90 14.04 13.25
N SER A 148 -7.76 14.22 13.89
CA SER A 148 -6.56 14.84 13.28
C SER A 148 -6.06 13.97 12.12
N ASP A 149 -5.21 14.51 11.26
CA ASP A 149 -4.69 13.76 10.11
C ASP A 149 -3.78 12.60 10.57
N GLY A 150 -3.00 12.76 11.65
CA GLY A 150 -2.24 11.67 12.26
C GLY A 150 -3.13 10.55 12.83
N GLU A 151 -4.22 10.91 13.53
CA GLU A 151 -5.19 9.93 14.02
C GLU A 151 -5.90 9.20 12.85
N LYS A 152 -6.28 9.91 11.78
CA LYS A 152 -6.82 9.30 10.56
C LYS A 152 -5.85 8.32 9.92
N GLN A 153 -4.58 8.71 9.80
CA GLN A 153 -3.56 7.81 9.28
C GLN A 153 -3.41 6.56 10.13
N LYS A 154 -3.48 6.70 11.46
CA LYS A 154 -3.45 5.59 12.40
C LYS A 154 -4.62 4.63 12.17
N ILE A 155 -5.85 5.14 12.02
CA ILE A 155 -7.03 4.33 11.71
C ILE A 155 -6.88 3.66 10.33
N ALA A 156 -6.40 4.38 9.30
CA ALA A 156 -6.18 3.81 7.98
C ALA A 156 -5.16 2.67 7.97
N CYS A 157 -4.07 2.81 8.72
CA CYS A 157 -3.10 1.73 8.90
C CYS A 157 -3.71 0.54 9.68
N ALA A 158 -4.49 0.82 10.73
CA ALA A 158 -5.13 -0.20 11.55
C ALA A 158 -6.19 -0.99 10.77
N SER A 159 -6.97 -0.33 9.89
CA SER A 159 -7.96 -1.00 9.03
C SER A 159 -7.31 -1.93 7.99
N VAL A 160 -6.08 -1.63 7.59
CA VAL A 160 -5.26 -2.53 6.76
C VAL A 160 -4.68 -3.67 7.59
N ASP A 161 -4.12 -3.36 8.75
CA ASP A 161 -3.45 -4.34 9.63
C ASP A 161 -4.41 -5.43 10.13
N ILE A 162 -5.64 -5.07 10.53
CA ILE A 162 -6.65 -6.00 11.06
C ILE A 162 -7.03 -7.09 10.06
N ALA A 163 -6.93 -6.80 8.76
CA ALA A 163 -7.16 -7.74 7.67
C ALA A 163 -6.01 -8.74 7.50
N ASP A 164 -4.86 -8.51 8.13
CA ASP A 164 -3.66 -9.34 8.10
C ASP A 164 -3.19 -9.70 6.67
N PRO A 165 -2.96 -8.72 5.78
CA PRO A 165 -2.50 -9.00 4.43
C PRO A 165 -1.04 -9.47 4.43
N LYS A 166 -0.65 -10.26 3.41
CA LYS A 166 0.75 -10.67 3.20
C LYS A 166 1.61 -9.56 2.60
N ILE A 167 0.98 -8.67 1.83
CA ILE A 167 1.62 -7.57 1.12
C ILE A 167 1.00 -6.26 1.59
N ILE A 168 1.86 -5.30 1.95
CA ILE A 168 1.44 -3.96 2.38
C ILE A 168 1.99 -2.94 1.40
N LEU A 169 1.11 -2.12 0.86
CA LEU A 169 1.41 -1.06 -0.07
C LEU A 169 1.10 0.29 0.57
N LEU A 170 2.07 1.18 0.66
CA LEU A 170 1.93 2.49 1.28
C LEU A 170 2.22 3.57 0.24
N ASP A 171 1.22 4.41 -0.05
CA ASP A 171 1.34 5.50 -1.02
C ASP A 171 1.47 6.85 -0.28
N GLU A 172 2.68 7.40 -0.22
CA GLU A 172 3.06 8.64 0.46
C GLU A 172 2.48 8.75 1.90
N PRO A 173 2.64 7.71 2.74
CA PRO A 173 1.92 7.60 4.01
C PRO A 173 2.31 8.66 5.03
N SER A 174 3.44 9.36 4.85
CA SER A 174 3.92 10.41 5.75
C SER A 174 3.57 11.84 5.31
N ALA A 175 2.87 12.03 4.19
CA ALA A 175 2.71 13.34 3.54
C ALA A 175 2.14 14.45 4.46
N ASN A 176 1.18 14.09 5.33
CA ASN A 176 0.49 15.04 6.22
C ASN A 176 0.79 14.77 7.70
N LEU A 177 1.86 14.03 8.01
CA LEU A 177 2.20 13.68 9.38
C LEU A 177 3.24 14.63 9.98
N ASP A 178 3.05 14.96 11.25
CA ASP A 178 4.08 15.56 12.07
C ASP A 178 5.18 14.53 12.41
N TYR A 179 6.16 14.98 13.21
CA TYR A 179 7.30 14.14 13.55
C TYR A 179 6.89 12.90 14.36
N ASP A 180 6.05 13.06 15.37
CA ASP A 180 5.65 11.98 16.28
C ASP A 180 4.81 10.93 15.53
N ALA A 181 3.85 11.36 14.72
CA ALA A 181 3.07 10.47 13.88
C ALA A 181 3.93 9.74 12.83
N THR A 182 4.99 10.40 12.32
CA THR A 182 5.95 9.75 11.40
C THR A 182 6.77 8.67 12.11
N LEU A 183 7.18 8.89 13.37
CA LEU A 183 7.87 7.88 14.17
C LEU A 183 6.95 6.67 14.46
N MET A 184 5.68 6.92 14.79
CA MET A 184 4.70 5.84 14.99
C MET A 184 4.50 5.02 13.70
N LEU A 185 4.41 5.66 12.55
CA LEU A 185 4.34 4.98 11.26
C LEU A 185 5.58 4.12 10.99
N ARG A 186 6.77 4.63 11.31
CA ARG A 186 8.02 3.87 11.20
C ARG A 186 8.00 2.61 12.06
N GLU A 187 7.59 2.71 13.33
CA GLU A 187 7.49 1.57 14.23
C GLU A 187 6.50 0.52 13.72
N LEU A 188 5.40 0.96 13.14
CA LEU A 188 4.44 0.06 12.52
C LEU A 188 5.04 -0.69 11.33
N ILE A 189 5.76 0.01 10.45
CA ILE A 189 6.45 -0.61 9.30
C ILE A 189 7.50 -1.63 9.78
N LEU A 190 8.26 -1.31 10.83
CA LEU A 190 9.22 -2.25 11.44
C LEU A 190 8.53 -3.50 11.98
N ARG A 191 7.36 -3.37 12.60
CA ARG A 191 6.56 -4.49 13.08
C ARG A 191 6.10 -5.37 11.93
N TRP A 192 5.49 -4.81 10.92
CA TRP A 192 5.08 -5.55 9.72
C TRP A 192 6.25 -6.29 9.05
N LYS A 193 7.41 -5.65 9.02
CA LYS A 193 8.64 -6.27 8.52
C LYS A 193 9.07 -7.45 9.39
N ALA A 194 9.02 -7.31 10.72
CA ALA A 194 9.34 -8.39 11.67
C ALA A 194 8.35 -9.57 11.57
N GLU A 195 7.10 -9.31 11.20
CA GLU A 195 6.08 -10.32 10.92
C GLU A 195 6.27 -11.01 9.55
N GLY A 196 7.28 -10.61 8.78
CA GLY A 196 7.60 -11.20 7.47
C GLY A 196 6.73 -10.71 6.32
N LYS A 197 5.99 -9.61 6.51
CA LYS A 197 5.17 -9.02 5.44
C LYS A 197 6.05 -8.37 4.37
N THR A 198 5.66 -8.52 3.11
CA THR A 198 6.31 -7.81 1.99
C THR A 198 5.76 -6.40 1.92
N ILE A 199 6.62 -5.39 1.96
CA ILE A 199 6.19 -4.00 2.08
C ILE A 199 6.78 -3.17 0.94
N ILE A 200 5.93 -2.42 0.24
CA ILE A 200 6.38 -1.43 -0.75
C ILE A 200 5.86 -0.06 -0.32
N VAL A 201 6.78 0.86 -0.07
CA VAL A 201 6.47 2.24 0.33
C VAL A 201 6.85 3.17 -0.80
N ALA A 202 5.88 3.83 -1.42
CA ALA A 202 6.11 4.95 -2.32
C ALA A 202 6.25 6.22 -1.46
N GLU A 203 7.41 6.87 -1.46
CA GLU A 203 7.68 7.98 -0.54
C GLU A 203 8.70 8.97 -1.09
N HIS A 204 8.56 10.23 -0.65
CA HIS A 204 9.50 11.33 -0.91
C HIS A 204 10.34 11.68 0.33
N ARG A 205 9.78 11.50 1.53
CA ARG A 205 10.45 11.75 2.81
C ARG A 205 11.23 10.52 3.25
N LEU A 206 12.49 10.41 2.88
CA LEU A 206 13.27 9.18 3.03
C LEU A 206 13.83 8.96 4.43
N ALA A 207 14.05 10.03 5.19
CA ALA A 207 14.84 10.01 6.43
C ALA A 207 14.34 8.97 7.46
N TYR A 208 13.02 8.82 7.63
CA TYR A 208 12.45 7.90 8.62
C TYR A 208 12.50 6.42 8.21
N LEU A 209 12.81 6.14 6.93
CA LEU A 209 12.88 4.78 6.38
C LEU A 209 14.29 4.32 6.07
N TRP A 210 15.24 5.24 5.94
CA TRP A 210 16.55 5.01 5.35
C TRP A 210 17.31 3.81 5.91
N ASP A 211 17.32 3.64 7.21
CA ASP A 211 18.06 2.59 7.92
C ASP A 211 17.30 1.25 7.98
N ILE A 212 15.99 1.24 7.71
CA ILE A 212 15.14 0.05 7.83
C ILE A 212 14.82 -0.62 6.49
N ILE A 213 14.92 0.11 5.36
CA ILE A 213 14.63 -0.46 4.03
C ILE A 213 15.71 -1.47 3.61
N ASP A 214 15.31 -2.52 2.91
CA ASP A 214 16.22 -3.51 2.33
C ASP A 214 16.73 -3.05 0.96
N ARG A 215 15.84 -2.39 0.19
CA ARG A 215 16.15 -1.90 -1.15
C ARG A 215 15.43 -0.59 -1.44
N MET A 216 16.09 0.28 -2.18
CA MET A 216 15.52 1.50 -2.75
C MET A 216 15.47 1.38 -4.26
N VAL A 217 14.32 1.73 -4.84
CA VAL A 217 14.06 1.74 -6.29
C VAL A 217 13.72 3.16 -6.72
N ILE A 218 14.47 3.70 -7.67
CA ILE A 218 14.26 5.06 -8.19
C ILE A 218 13.51 5.00 -9.51
N LEU A 219 12.30 5.59 -9.51
CA LEU A 219 11.52 5.82 -10.73
C LEU A 219 11.79 7.20 -11.32
N ARG A 220 11.95 7.26 -12.63
CA ARG A 220 12.02 8.50 -13.38
C ARG A 220 11.33 8.33 -14.73
N ASN A 221 10.37 9.21 -15.03
CA ASN A 221 9.62 9.20 -16.29
C ASN A 221 9.00 7.83 -16.65
N GLY A 222 8.48 7.12 -15.65
CA GLY A 222 7.86 5.81 -15.86
C GLY A 222 8.82 4.62 -15.94
N GLU A 223 10.11 4.81 -15.71
CA GLU A 223 11.14 3.76 -15.79
C GLU A 223 11.88 3.60 -14.47
N ILE A 224 12.30 2.39 -14.14
CA ILE A 224 13.26 2.13 -13.06
C ILE A 224 14.64 2.52 -13.57
N THR A 225 15.23 3.57 -13.00
CA THR A 225 16.54 4.06 -13.42
C THR A 225 17.68 3.52 -12.58
N ARG A 226 17.42 3.23 -11.30
CA ARG A 226 18.42 2.68 -10.36
C ARG A 226 17.75 1.88 -9.27
N GLU A 227 18.45 0.88 -8.78
CA GLU A 227 18.14 0.13 -7.57
C GLU A 227 19.36 0.13 -6.67
N PHE A 228 19.15 0.26 -5.36
CA PHE A 228 20.18 0.21 -4.34
C PHE A 228 19.77 -0.79 -3.27
N THR A 229 20.64 -1.74 -2.99
CA THR A 229 20.48 -2.67 -1.87
C THR A 229 21.03 -2.06 -0.57
N LYS A 230 20.75 -2.70 0.56
CA LYS A 230 21.21 -2.23 1.86
C LYS A 230 22.74 -2.13 1.95
N THR A 231 23.47 -3.02 1.27
CA THR A 231 24.94 -3.04 1.21
C THR A 231 25.56 -1.93 0.37
N GLU A 232 24.78 -1.28 -0.51
CA GLU A 232 25.23 -0.19 -1.38
C GLU A 232 24.86 1.20 -0.81
N LYS A 233 24.29 1.25 0.41
CA LYS A 233 23.95 2.50 1.11
C LYS A 233 25.11 3.02 1.98
N GLU A 234 26.10 2.18 2.25
CA GLU A 234 27.34 2.50 2.96
C GLU A 234 28.39 3.03 1.98
#